data_393701ef14af8d904e2c624b19e1d372
#
_entry.id   393701ef14af8d904e2c624b19e1d372
#
_cell.length_a   1.000
_cell.length_b   1.000
_cell.length_c   1.000
_cell.angle_alpha   90.00
_cell.angle_beta   90.00
_cell.angle_gamma   90.00
#
_symmetry.space_group_name_H-M   'P 1'
#
loop_
_entity.id
_entity.type
_entity.pdbx_description
1 polymer ?
#
loop_
_entity_poly.entity_id
_entity_poly.type
_entity_poly.pdbx_seq_one_letter_code
_entity_poly.pdbx_strand_id
1 'polypeptide(L)'
;MKIPFLCLKATNQIYESQISEVVLQTLISGWYILGEQLNQFEIDFAKYCGTKHCIGVANGLDALTILLKACDFPFNSEVIVPANSYIATMLSVSNANLIPIPVEPFLSNYLIDYQLIEAKITSRTKAIIVTHLYGKCCDMDKINSLAQKYNLKVFEDAAQAHGATYRGRKAGNLSDGAGFSFYPSKNLGAMGDAGAITTNDNDLAERIRALRNYGSTEKYVFNYQGYNSRMDEIQAAILSIKLPNLDIENSYRRGIAKRYLTEINNPKIILPSSDSIDNDVWHLFVIRVKEREKFRLFLSEIGVGTDIHYPIAPHKQLAYKEWVDLYLPITEKIHQEVVSLPLNNALKAEEISYIIQYVNQF
;
A
#
# COMPACT_ATOMS: atom_id res chain seq x y z
N MET A 1 27.21 3.16 15.56
CA MET A 1 26.78 3.53 14.18
C MET A 1 25.42 4.18 14.30
N LYS A 2 25.05 5.14 13.44
CA LYS A 2 23.71 5.74 13.48
C LYS A 2 22.98 5.35 12.20
N ILE A 3 21.98 4.48 12.32
CA ILE A 3 21.20 3.91 11.20
C ILE A 3 19.74 4.32 11.40
N PRO A 4 19.23 5.33 10.67
CA PRO A 4 17.81 5.72 10.76
C PRO A 4 16.92 4.61 10.19
N PHE A 5 15.67 4.54 10.64
CA PHE A 5 14.67 3.64 10.03
C PHE A 5 14.53 3.87 8.52
N LEU A 6 14.45 5.12 8.12
CA LEU A 6 14.38 5.57 6.72
C LEU A 6 15.04 6.94 6.58
N CYS A 7 15.76 7.15 5.47
CA CYS A 7 16.32 8.44 5.11
C CYS A 7 15.94 8.77 3.65
N LEU A 8 14.85 9.51 3.45
CA LEU A 8 14.35 9.88 2.11
C LEU A 8 15.38 10.66 1.29
N LYS A 9 16.22 11.50 1.94
CA LYS A 9 17.31 12.19 1.24
C LYS A 9 18.28 11.19 0.60
N ALA A 10 18.72 10.19 1.37
CA ALA A 10 19.67 9.19 0.88
C ALA A 10 19.07 8.28 -0.20
N THR A 11 17.81 7.86 -0.04
CA THR A 11 17.13 7.02 -1.04
C THR A 11 16.87 7.73 -2.37
N ASN A 12 16.69 9.05 -2.36
CA ASN A 12 16.43 9.84 -3.57
C ASN A 12 17.69 10.43 -4.19
N GLN A 13 18.85 10.36 -3.52
CA GLN A 13 20.10 11.00 -3.97
C GLN A 13 20.56 10.54 -5.35
N ILE A 14 20.32 9.28 -5.69
CA ILE A 14 20.69 8.73 -7.03
C ILE A 14 19.90 9.35 -8.18
N TYR A 15 18.76 9.95 -7.88
CA TYR A 15 17.87 10.60 -8.86
C TYR A 15 17.97 12.13 -8.84
N GLU A 16 18.80 12.74 -7.99
CA GLU A 16 18.80 14.17 -7.70
C GLU A 16 18.93 15.04 -8.95
N SER A 17 19.86 14.69 -9.86
CA SER A 17 20.08 15.44 -11.11
C SER A 17 18.86 15.35 -12.05
N GLN A 18 18.36 14.14 -12.29
CA GLN A 18 17.23 13.91 -13.19
C GLN A 18 15.94 14.54 -12.66
N ILE A 19 15.72 14.44 -11.34
CA ILE A 19 14.55 15.06 -10.68
C ILE A 19 14.63 16.58 -10.79
N SER A 20 15.80 17.17 -10.52
CA SER A 20 15.97 18.63 -10.61
C SER A 20 15.69 19.15 -12.02
N GLU A 21 16.15 18.43 -13.04
CA GLU A 21 15.92 18.75 -14.45
C GLU A 21 14.44 18.69 -14.82
N VAL A 22 13.75 17.57 -14.50
CA VAL A 22 12.35 17.40 -14.91
C VAL A 22 11.41 18.34 -14.14
N VAL A 23 11.72 18.64 -12.89
CA VAL A 23 10.95 19.62 -12.10
C VAL A 23 11.08 21.02 -12.73
N LEU A 24 12.31 21.42 -13.13
CA LEU A 24 12.51 22.70 -13.81
C LEU A 24 11.77 22.76 -15.16
N GLN A 25 11.83 21.70 -15.95
CA GLN A 25 11.08 21.60 -17.22
C GLN A 25 9.57 21.70 -17.01
N THR A 26 9.04 21.02 -16.00
CA THR A 26 7.62 21.11 -15.65
C THR A 26 7.21 22.52 -15.22
N LEU A 27 8.07 23.22 -14.44
CA LEU A 27 7.82 24.62 -14.06
C LEU A 27 7.81 25.56 -15.28
N ILE A 28 8.75 25.38 -16.21
CA ILE A 28 8.86 26.20 -17.43
C ILE A 28 7.67 25.95 -18.38
N SER A 29 7.11 24.75 -18.40
CA SER A 29 5.96 24.43 -19.24
C SER A 29 4.71 25.25 -18.93
N GLY A 30 4.57 25.73 -17.69
CA GLY A 30 3.36 26.44 -17.22
C GLY A 30 2.10 25.55 -17.11
N TRP A 31 2.23 24.26 -17.32
CA TRP A 31 1.12 23.30 -17.22
C TRP A 31 1.34 22.37 -16.01
N TYR A 32 0.48 22.47 -15.00
CA TYR A 32 0.74 21.84 -13.71
C TYR A 32 -0.27 20.75 -13.31
N ILE A 33 -1.43 20.66 -13.99
CA ILE A 33 -2.51 19.72 -13.67
C ILE A 33 -3.07 19.12 -14.97
N LEU A 34 -3.25 17.79 -14.98
CA LEU A 34 -3.84 17.03 -16.09
C LEU A 34 -3.14 17.29 -17.44
N GLY A 35 -1.82 17.28 -17.44
CA GLY A 35 -0.98 17.50 -18.61
C GLY A 35 -0.28 16.23 -19.11
N GLU A 36 0.84 16.46 -19.82
CA GLU A 36 1.57 15.42 -20.53
C GLU A 36 2.34 14.49 -19.59
N GLN A 37 2.93 15.01 -18.52
CA GLN A 37 3.68 14.19 -17.56
C GLN A 37 2.77 13.15 -16.87
N LEU A 38 1.59 13.58 -16.46
CA LEU A 38 0.60 12.68 -15.88
C LEU A 38 0.13 11.65 -16.90
N ASN A 39 -0.19 12.06 -18.13
CA ASN A 39 -0.64 11.14 -19.16
C ASN A 39 0.40 10.08 -19.46
N GLN A 40 1.68 10.48 -19.60
CA GLN A 40 2.78 9.52 -19.83
C GLN A 40 2.98 8.58 -18.65
N PHE A 41 2.93 9.10 -17.41
CA PHE A 41 3.02 8.25 -16.21
C PHE A 41 1.87 7.24 -16.12
N GLU A 42 0.63 7.67 -16.43
CA GLU A 42 -0.54 6.78 -16.45
C GLU A 42 -0.35 5.62 -17.45
N ILE A 43 0.17 5.91 -18.65
CA ILE A 43 0.47 4.89 -19.69
C ILE A 43 1.55 3.92 -19.19
N ASP A 44 2.65 4.45 -18.67
CA ASP A 44 3.80 3.65 -18.25
C ASP A 44 3.48 2.79 -17.03
N PHE A 45 2.74 3.34 -16.06
CA PHE A 45 2.35 2.59 -14.86
C PHE A 45 1.28 1.53 -15.16
N ALA A 46 0.32 1.81 -16.05
CA ALA A 46 -0.62 0.80 -16.54
C ALA A 46 0.13 -0.37 -17.22
N LYS A 47 1.08 -0.05 -18.10
CA LYS A 47 1.96 -1.04 -18.75
C LYS A 47 2.77 -1.83 -17.73
N TYR A 48 3.33 -1.16 -16.71
CA TYR A 48 4.11 -1.80 -15.65
C TYR A 48 3.27 -2.80 -14.85
N CYS A 49 2.05 -2.44 -14.47
CA CYS A 49 1.12 -3.34 -13.76
C CYS A 49 0.53 -4.41 -14.69
N GLY A 50 0.53 -4.20 -16.02
CA GLY A 50 -0.13 -5.07 -16.99
C GLY A 50 -1.63 -4.85 -17.07
N THR A 51 -2.12 -3.65 -16.76
CA THR A 51 -3.53 -3.24 -16.84
C THR A 51 -3.80 -2.37 -18.06
N LYS A 52 -5.08 -2.26 -18.46
CA LYS A 52 -5.48 -1.38 -19.56
C LYS A 52 -5.42 0.10 -19.17
N HIS A 53 -5.75 0.41 -17.91
CA HIS A 53 -5.89 1.77 -17.44
C HIS A 53 -5.13 1.98 -16.12
N CYS A 54 -4.51 3.16 -16.02
CA CYS A 54 -4.08 3.80 -14.80
C CYS A 54 -4.65 5.21 -14.77
N ILE A 55 -5.12 5.67 -13.62
CA ILE A 55 -5.68 7.00 -13.43
C ILE A 55 -5.04 7.62 -12.19
N GLY A 56 -4.23 8.67 -12.38
CA GLY A 56 -3.56 9.40 -11.31
C GLY A 56 -4.55 10.22 -10.49
N VAL A 57 -4.38 10.18 -9.17
CA VAL A 57 -5.20 10.89 -8.17
C VAL A 57 -4.29 11.51 -7.11
N ALA A 58 -4.86 12.31 -6.20
CA ALA A 58 -4.08 13.06 -5.22
C ALA A 58 -3.32 12.18 -4.20
N ASN A 59 -3.86 11.04 -3.80
CA ASN A 59 -3.26 10.15 -2.81
C ASN A 59 -3.90 8.76 -2.82
N GLY A 60 -3.36 7.83 -2.01
CA GLY A 60 -3.87 6.46 -1.94
C GLY A 60 -5.24 6.31 -1.28
N LEU A 61 -5.60 7.17 -0.32
CA LEU A 61 -6.93 7.17 0.29
C LEU A 61 -8.00 7.55 -0.75
N ASP A 62 -7.74 8.61 -1.51
CA ASP A 62 -8.62 9.03 -2.60
C ASP A 62 -8.72 7.96 -3.70
N ALA A 63 -7.62 7.26 -3.99
CA ALA A 63 -7.63 6.16 -4.94
C ALA A 63 -8.69 5.10 -4.60
N LEU A 64 -8.68 4.61 -3.37
CA LEU A 64 -9.66 3.61 -2.91
C LEU A 64 -11.06 4.21 -2.78
N THR A 65 -11.20 5.43 -2.27
CA THR A 65 -12.50 6.11 -2.14
C THR A 65 -13.18 6.31 -3.49
N ILE A 66 -12.44 6.83 -4.48
CA ILE A 66 -12.96 7.10 -5.82
C ILE A 66 -13.29 5.78 -6.55
N LEU A 67 -12.45 4.74 -6.37
CA LEU A 67 -12.71 3.41 -6.92
C LEU A 67 -14.05 2.85 -6.41
N LEU A 68 -14.31 2.93 -5.11
CA LEU A 68 -15.57 2.51 -4.51
C LEU A 68 -16.75 3.36 -4.98
N LYS A 69 -16.59 4.69 -5.05
CA LYS A 69 -17.63 5.61 -5.55
C LYS A 69 -17.98 5.36 -7.01
N ALA A 70 -16.99 5.00 -7.82
CA ALA A 70 -17.22 4.69 -9.23
C ALA A 70 -18.08 3.43 -9.45
N CYS A 71 -18.16 2.54 -8.46
CA CYS A 71 -19.02 1.35 -8.55
C CYS A 71 -20.51 1.61 -8.28
N ASP A 72 -20.85 2.78 -7.76
CA ASP A 72 -22.25 3.19 -7.50
C ASP A 72 -23.05 2.20 -6.63
N PHE A 73 -22.38 1.63 -5.61
CA PHE A 73 -23.03 0.71 -4.68
C PHE A 73 -24.15 1.43 -3.90
N PRO A 74 -25.26 0.74 -3.58
CA PRO A 74 -26.30 1.29 -2.73
C PRO A 74 -25.74 1.85 -1.41
N PHE A 75 -26.31 2.92 -0.92
CA PHE A 75 -25.95 3.54 0.34
C PHE A 75 -25.97 2.52 1.49
N ASN A 76 -24.98 2.58 2.39
CA ASN A 76 -24.78 1.62 3.48
C ASN A 76 -24.54 0.16 3.03
N SER A 77 -24.13 -0.08 1.79
CA SER A 77 -23.61 -1.39 1.42
C SER A 77 -22.35 -1.71 2.24
N GLU A 78 -22.14 -2.98 2.49
CA GLU A 78 -21.02 -3.46 3.27
C GLU A 78 -19.82 -3.79 2.37
N VAL A 79 -18.62 -3.43 2.83
CA VAL A 79 -17.35 -3.77 2.20
C VAL A 79 -16.46 -4.47 3.21
N ILE A 80 -16.07 -5.69 2.91
CA ILE A 80 -15.16 -6.47 3.76
C ILE A 80 -13.75 -5.89 3.62
N VAL A 81 -13.05 -5.69 4.75
CA VAL A 81 -11.70 -5.12 4.83
C VAL A 81 -10.83 -5.92 5.82
N PRO A 82 -9.49 -5.96 5.68
CA PRO A 82 -8.62 -6.57 6.69
C PRO A 82 -8.61 -5.71 7.97
N ALA A 83 -8.71 -6.35 9.13
CA ALA A 83 -8.80 -5.65 10.42
C ALA A 83 -7.49 -4.97 10.86
N ASN A 84 -6.34 -5.36 10.29
CA ASN A 84 -5.00 -4.91 10.68
C ASN A 84 -4.32 -3.97 9.68
N SER A 85 -5.04 -3.48 8.66
CA SER A 85 -4.49 -2.54 7.67
C SER A 85 -4.25 -1.14 8.25
N TYR A 86 -3.58 -0.28 7.48
CA TYR A 86 -3.57 1.14 7.75
C TYR A 86 -5.01 1.69 7.68
N ILE A 87 -5.32 2.63 8.54
CA ILE A 87 -6.69 3.16 8.70
C ILE A 87 -7.30 3.69 7.38
N ALA A 88 -6.47 4.07 6.41
CA ALA A 88 -6.92 4.56 5.11
C ALA A 88 -7.81 3.55 4.37
N THR A 89 -7.56 2.23 4.51
CA THR A 89 -8.42 1.20 3.91
C THR A 89 -9.86 1.31 4.44
N MET A 90 -10.04 1.46 5.74
CA MET A 90 -11.36 1.61 6.36
C MET A 90 -11.99 2.97 6.04
N LEU A 91 -11.19 4.03 6.13
CA LEU A 91 -11.63 5.39 5.82
C LEU A 91 -12.13 5.51 4.37
N SER A 92 -11.51 4.81 3.42
CA SER A 92 -11.96 4.84 2.02
C SER A 92 -13.39 4.33 1.86
N VAL A 93 -13.76 3.30 2.61
CA VAL A 93 -15.12 2.73 2.63
C VAL A 93 -16.09 3.73 3.27
N SER A 94 -15.74 4.29 4.43
CA SER A 94 -16.57 5.28 5.13
C SER A 94 -16.76 6.56 4.29
N ASN A 95 -15.71 7.06 3.62
CA ASN A 95 -15.77 8.22 2.73
C ASN A 95 -16.62 7.94 1.49
N ALA A 96 -16.73 6.68 1.09
CA ALA A 96 -17.64 6.26 0.02
C ALA A 96 -19.11 6.13 0.46
N ASN A 97 -19.45 6.42 1.73
CA ASN A 97 -20.74 6.21 2.37
C ASN A 97 -21.14 4.73 2.43
N LEU A 98 -20.15 3.85 2.63
CA LEU A 98 -20.30 2.41 2.76
C LEU A 98 -19.88 2.00 4.18
N ILE A 99 -20.16 0.76 4.56
CA ILE A 99 -19.88 0.23 5.90
C ILE A 99 -18.71 -0.74 5.81
N PRO A 100 -17.54 -0.44 6.42
CA PRO A 100 -16.43 -1.36 6.47
C PRO A 100 -16.69 -2.48 7.47
N ILE A 101 -16.48 -3.73 7.04
CA ILE A 101 -16.64 -4.94 7.85
C ILE A 101 -15.25 -5.57 8.06
N PRO A 102 -14.64 -5.41 9.24
CA PRO A 102 -13.30 -5.91 9.49
C PRO A 102 -13.27 -7.44 9.64
N VAL A 103 -12.26 -8.05 9.00
CA VAL A 103 -11.96 -9.48 9.08
C VAL A 103 -10.53 -9.66 9.60
N GLU A 104 -10.35 -10.58 10.55
CA GLU A 104 -9.03 -10.91 11.11
C GLU A 104 -8.03 -11.33 10.04
N PRO A 105 -6.74 -11.05 10.24
CA PRO A 105 -5.67 -11.54 9.39
C PRO A 105 -5.17 -12.91 9.87
N PHE A 106 -4.40 -13.59 9.00
CA PHE A 106 -3.51 -14.65 9.45
C PHE A 106 -2.39 -14.08 10.33
N LEU A 107 -2.13 -14.70 11.47
CA LEU A 107 -1.05 -14.30 12.37
C LEU A 107 0.35 -14.51 11.76
N SER A 108 0.49 -15.44 10.80
CA SER A 108 1.76 -15.83 10.19
C SER A 108 2.28 -14.84 9.13
N ASN A 109 1.36 -14.21 8.38
CA ASN A 109 1.72 -13.37 7.23
C ASN A 109 1.05 -11.99 7.24
N TYR A 110 0.18 -11.72 8.24
CA TYR A 110 -0.53 -10.45 8.44
C TYR A 110 -1.57 -10.08 7.36
N LEU A 111 -1.81 -10.95 6.38
CA LEU A 111 -2.79 -10.74 5.31
C LEU A 111 -4.17 -11.20 5.77
N ILE A 112 -5.22 -10.63 5.17
CA ILE A 112 -6.62 -10.99 5.49
C ILE A 112 -6.81 -12.52 5.44
N ASP A 113 -7.43 -13.09 6.47
CA ASP A 113 -7.76 -14.52 6.49
C ASP A 113 -8.99 -14.76 5.61
N TYR A 114 -8.74 -15.25 4.39
CA TYR A 114 -9.80 -15.53 3.43
C TYR A 114 -10.81 -16.58 3.92
N GLN A 115 -10.44 -17.43 4.88
CA GLN A 115 -11.33 -18.47 5.44
C GLN A 115 -12.42 -17.85 6.34
N LEU A 116 -12.16 -16.65 6.89
CA LEU A 116 -13.10 -15.93 7.74
C LEU A 116 -14.02 -14.99 6.96
N ILE A 117 -13.74 -14.73 5.66
CA ILE A 117 -14.50 -13.77 4.85
C ILE A 117 -15.95 -14.25 4.67
N GLU A 118 -16.16 -15.53 4.32
CA GLU A 118 -17.48 -16.06 3.98
C GLU A 118 -18.51 -15.87 5.11
N ALA A 119 -18.08 -16.04 6.36
CA ALA A 119 -18.94 -15.86 7.54
C ALA A 119 -19.37 -14.40 7.79
N LYS A 120 -18.73 -13.43 7.11
CA LYS A 120 -19.06 -12.00 7.21
C LYS A 120 -19.91 -11.49 6.04
N ILE A 121 -20.19 -12.33 5.04
CA ILE A 121 -20.99 -11.94 3.88
C ILE A 121 -22.47 -11.88 4.26
N THR A 122 -23.11 -10.77 3.94
CA THR A 122 -24.56 -10.57 4.07
C THR A 122 -25.17 -10.15 2.72
N SER A 123 -26.48 -9.98 2.65
CA SER A 123 -27.15 -9.46 1.45
C SER A 123 -26.74 -8.02 1.07
N ARG A 124 -26.17 -7.27 2.03
CA ARG A 124 -25.67 -5.90 1.83
C ARG A 124 -24.21 -5.88 1.39
N THR A 125 -23.47 -6.96 1.52
CA THR A 125 -22.07 -7.01 1.07
C THR A 125 -21.97 -6.86 -0.44
N LYS A 126 -21.13 -5.94 -0.91
CA LYS A 126 -20.94 -5.63 -2.33
C LYS A 126 -19.51 -5.79 -2.80
N ALA A 127 -18.54 -5.66 -1.88
CA ALA A 127 -17.14 -5.76 -2.25
C ALA A 127 -16.27 -6.31 -1.12
N ILE A 128 -15.07 -6.73 -1.51
CA ILE A 128 -13.96 -7.07 -0.63
C ILE A 128 -12.79 -6.18 -1.03
N ILE A 129 -12.20 -5.45 -0.08
CA ILE A 129 -10.90 -4.82 -0.25
C ILE A 129 -9.87 -5.71 0.43
N VAL A 130 -8.86 -6.13 -0.31
CA VAL A 130 -7.69 -6.79 0.24
C VAL A 130 -6.56 -5.79 0.35
N THR A 131 -5.75 -5.86 1.40
CA THR A 131 -4.52 -5.06 1.49
C THR A 131 -3.33 -5.98 1.31
N HIS A 132 -2.48 -5.68 0.34
CA HIS A 132 -1.21 -6.35 0.10
C HIS A 132 -0.16 -5.80 1.09
N LEU A 133 -0.41 -6.11 2.37
CA LEU A 133 0.28 -5.48 3.49
C LEU A 133 1.78 -5.81 3.49
N TYR A 134 2.59 -4.81 3.77
CA TYR A 134 4.07 -4.84 3.82
C TYR A 134 4.76 -5.23 2.51
N GLY A 135 3.99 -5.34 1.41
CA GLY A 135 4.52 -5.67 0.09
C GLY A 135 4.38 -7.13 -0.31
N LYS A 136 3.47 -7.86 0.35
CA LYS A 136 3.11 -9.25 0.08
C LYS A 136 1.69 -9.35 -0.46
N CYS A 137 1.48 -10.08 -1.57
CA CYS A 137 0.15 -10.29 -2.13
C CYS A 137 -0.69 -11.26 -1.29
N CYS A 138 -1.99 -10.96 -1.15
CA CYS A 138 -2.98 -11.88 -0.59
C CYS A 138 -3.17 -13.11 -1.50
N ASP A 139 -3.79 -14.19 -0.98
CA ASP A 139 -4.20 -15.34 -1.81
C ASP A 139 -5.40 -14.95 -2.69
N MET A 140 -5.09 -14.33 -3.84
CA MET A 140 -6.09 -13.75 -4.72
C MET A 140 -6.97 -14.80 -5.40
N ASP A 141 -6.49 -16.02 -5.62
CA ASP A 141 -7.32 -17.07 -6.20
C ASP A 141 -8.46 -17.48 -5.27
N LYS A 142 -8.17 -17.63 -3.98
CA LYS A 142 -9.20 -17.97 -2.98
C LYS A 142 -10.20 -16.84 -2.81
N ILE A 143 -9.71 -15.60 -2.76
CA ILE A 143 -10.54 -14.42 -2.58
C ILE A 143 -11.42 -14.18 -3.81
N ASN A 144 -10.86 -14.23 -5.03
CA ASN A 144 -11.61 -14.05 -6.26
C ASN A 144 -12.65 -15.16 -6.48
N SER A 145 -12.32 -16.42 -6.15
CA SER A 145 -13.27 -17.53 -6.23
C SER A 145 -14.45 -17.33 -5.28
N LEU A 146 -14.18 -16.86 -4.06
CA LEU A 146 -15.23 -16.54 -3.08
C LEU A 146 -16.09 -15.37 -3.57
N ALA A 147 -15.48 -14.31 -4.05
CA ALA A 147 -16.16 -13.14 -4.59
C ALA A 147 -17.06 -13.51 -5.77
N GLN A 148 -16.59 -14.36 -6.68
CA GLN A 148 -17.40 -14.86 -7.80
C GLN A 148 -18.61 -15.66 -7.31
N LYS A 149 -18.46 -16.52 -6.29
CA LYS A 149 -19.56 -17.29 -5.70
C LYS A 149 -20.69 -16.39 -5.18
N TYR A 150 -20.35 -15.21 -4.62
CA TYR A 150 -21.29 -14.29 -3.99
C TYR A 150 -21.57 -13.04 -4.84
N ASN A 151 -21.08 -12.99 -6.08
CA ASN A 151 -21.21 -11.85 -7.00
C ASN A 151 -20.75 -10.53 -6.36
N LEU A 152 -19.57 -10.57 -5.73
CA LEU A 152 -18.91 -9.43 -5.09
C LEU A 152 -17.80 -8.88 -6.00
N LYS A 153 -17.55 -7.57 -5.90
CA LYS A 153 -16.35 -6.95 -6.46
C LYS A 153 -15.14 -7.17 -5.54
N VAL A 154 -13.95 -7.28 -6.12
CA VAL A 154 -12.70 -7.34 -5.37
C VAL A 154 -11.81 -6.16 -5.74
N PHE A 155 -11.28 -5.46 -4.74
CA PHE A 155 -10.34 -4.36 -4.93
C PHE A 155 -9.06 -4.60 -4.14
N GLU A 156 -7.95 -4.15 -4.71
CA GLU A 156 -6.63 -4.21 -4.07
C GLU A 156 -6.29 -2.86 -3.44
N ASP A 157 -6.02 -2.83 -2.14
CA ASP A 157 -5.19 -1.80 -1.54
C ASP A 157 -3.73 -2.21 -1.77
N ALA A 158 -3.16 -1.69 -2.86
CA ALA A 158 -1.81 -1.97 -3.31
C ALA A 158 -0.80 -0.89 -2.89
N ALA A 159 -1.18 -0.03 -1.92
CA ALA A 159 -0.37 1.09 -1.44
C ALA A 159 1.03 0.70 -0.94
N GLN A 160 1.28 -0.57 -0.67
CA GLN A 160 2.57 -1.12 -0.20
C GLN A 160 3.14 -2.20 -1.13
N ALA A 161 2.55 -2.40 -2.32
CA ALA A 161 2.83 -3.58 -3.14
C ALA A 161 3.27 -3.25 -4.58
N HIS A 162 3.97 -2.12 -4.78
CA HIS A 162 4.47 -1.69 -6.09
C HIS A 162 5.45 -2.71 -6.68
N GLY A 163 4.96 -3.52 -7.62
CA GLY A 163 5.73 -4.58 -8.27
C GLY A 163 5.71 -5.94 -7.59
N ALA A 164 4.98 -6.10 -6.47
CA ALA A 164 4.72 -7.42 -5.90
C ALA A 164 3.97 -8.30 -6.92
N THR A 165 4.23 -9.60 -6.90
CA THR A 165 3.63 -10.52 -7.85
C THR A 165 2.86 -11.66 -7.16
N TYR A 166 1.80 -12.09 -7.82
CA TYR A 166 1.04 -13.28 -7.46
C TYR A 166 0.84 -14.13 -8.71
N ARG A 167 1.41 -15.33 -8.75
CA ARG A 167 1.37 -16.23 -9.91
C ARG A 167 1.75 -15.56 -11.24
N GLY A 168 2.82 -14.75 -11.22
CA GLY A 168 3.36 -14.07 -12.40
C GLY A 168 2.60 -12.80 -12.83
N ARG A 169 1.52 -12.41 -12.14
CA ARG A 169 0.82 -11.14 -12.37
C ARG A 169 1.18 -10.15 -11.26
N LYS A 170 1.34 -8.88 -11.60
CA LYS A 170 1.66 -7.83 -10.63
C LYS A 170 0.42 -7.41 -9.84
N ALA A 171 0.63 -7.00 -8.58
CA ALA A 171 -0.35 -6.25 -7.81
C ALA A 171 -0.84 -5.04 -8.62
N GLY A 172 -2.12 -4.76 -8.53
CA GLY A 172 -2.79 -3.80 -9.40
C GLY A 172 -3.50 -4.42 -10.59
N ASN A 173 -3.25 -5.71 -10.87
CA ASN A 173 -3.88 -6.47 -11.96
C ASN A 173 -4.38 -7.85 -11.48
N LEU A 174 -4.78 -7.95 -10.23
CA LEU A 174 -5.21 -9.22 -9.61
C LEU A 174 -6.72 -9.26 -9.34
N SER A 175 -7.42 -8.12 -9.55
CA SER A 175 -8.82 -7.94 -9.18
C SER A 175 -9.56 -7.00 -10.14
N ASP A 176 -10.78 -6.53 -9.79
CA ASP A 176 -11.56 -5.56 -10.58
C ASP A 176 -10.89 -4.17 -10.67
N GLY A 177 -10.11 -3.80 -9.66
CA GLY A 177 -9.35 -2.55 -9.63
C GLY A 177 -8.49 -2.43 -8.38
N ALA A 178 -7.49 -1.55 -8.41
CA ALA A 178 -6.56 -1.35 -7.33
C ALA A 178 -6.27 0.12 -7.07
N GLY A 179 -6.06 0.47 -5.79
CA GLY A 179 -5.58 1.78 -5.36
C GLY A 179 -4.11 1.71 -4.95
N PHE A 180 -3.32 2.67 -5.41
CA PHE A 180 -1.91 2.85 -5.07
C PHE A 180 -1.68 4.17 -4.35
N SER A 181 -0.71 4.18 -3.45
CA SER A 181 -0.18 5.38 -2.82
C SER A 181 1.27 5.56 -3.27
N PHE A 182 1.62 6.75 -3.69
CA PHE A 182 3.02 7.12 -3.97
C PHE A 182 3.57 8.07 -2.90
N TYR A 183 3.06 7.99 -1.67
CA TYR A 183 3.64 8.72 -0.53
C TYR A 183 5.17 8.50 -0.49
N PRO A 184 5.99 9.51 -0.13
CA PRO A 184 7.45 9.47 -0.31
C PRO A 184 8.18 8.23 0.22
N SER A 185 7.66 7.57 1.25
CA SER A 185 8.26 6.36 1.83
C SER A 185 7.93 5.06 1.07
N LYS A 186 7.04 5.10 0.06
CA LYS A 186 6.65 3.91 -0.71
C LYS A 186 7.79 3.43 -1.61
N ASN A 187 7.73 2.16 -2.03
CA ASN A 187 8.74 1.58 -2.93
C ASN A 187 8.88 2.40 -4.22
N LEU A 188 7.76 2.87 -4.76
CA LEU A 188 7.71 3.94 -5.75
C LEU A 188 7.11 5.17 -5.07
N GLY A 189 7.95 6.07 -4.58
CA GLY A 189 7.52 7.27 -3.83
C GLY A 189 7.76 8.56 -4.61
N ALA A 190 6.74 9.43 -4.64
CA ALA A 190 6.82 10.80 -5.12
C ALA A 190 7.59 11.71 -4.13
N MET A 191 7.66 12.99 -4.39
CA MET A 191 8.18 14.01 -3.47
C MET A 191 7.06 14.88 -2.87
N GLY A 192 5.93 14.27 -2.61
CA GLY A 192 4.71 14.81 -2.04
C GLY A 192 3.66 13.72 -2.04
N ASP A 193 2.39 14.10 -1.90
CA ASP A 193 1.29 13.15 -2.04
C ASP A 193 1.04 12.85 -3.51
N ALA A 194 0.77 11.59 -3.81
CA ALA A 194 0.30 11.09 -5.08
C ALA A 194 -0.33 9.71 -4.90
N GLY A 195 -1.23 9.34 -5.82
CA GLY A 195 -1.86 8.03 -5.88
C GLY A 195 -2.30 7.69 -7.28
N ALA A 196 -2.68 6.44 -7.51
CA ALA A 196 -3.27 6.01 -8.77
C ALA A 196 -4.29 4.89 -8.56
N ILE A 197 -5.18 4.74 -9.54
CA ILE A 197 -6.11 3.63 -9.64
C ILE A 197 -5.80 2.87 -10.91
N THR A 198 -5.70 1.54 -10.82
CA THR A 198 -5.56 0.66 -12.00
C THR A 198 -6.78 -0.21 -12.18
N THR A 199 -7.19 -0.46 -13.42
CA THR A 199 -8.30 -1.35 -13.78
C THR A 199 -8.21 -1.81 -15.23
N ASN A 200 -8.90 -2.92 -15.55
CA ASN A 200 -9.09 -3.40 -16.91
C ASN A 200 -10.50 -3.09 -17.47
N ASP A 201 -11.37 -2.51 -16.65
CA ASP A 201 -12.74 -2.14 -16.97
C ASP A 201 -12.77 -0.72 -17.57
N ASN A 202 -13.21 -0.59 -18.81
CA ASN A 202 -13.24 0.70 -19.52
C ASN A 202 -14.26 1.67 -18.90
N ASP A 203 -15.46 1.18 -18.58
CA ASP A 203 -16.54 2.01 -18.03
C ASP A 203 -16.16 2.53 -16.62
N LEU A 204 -15.56 1.65 -15.82
CA LEU A 204 -15.03 2.01 -14.51
C LEU A 204 -13.92 3.08 -14.64
N ALA A 205 -13.01 2.93 -15.60
CA ALA A 205 -11.93 3.88 -15.83
C ALA A 205 -12.45 5.27 -16.24
N GLU A 206 -13.44 5.33 -17.13
CA GLU A 206 -14.07 6.59 -17.55
C GLU A 206 -14.76 7.29 -16.37
N ARG A 207 -15.51 6.54 -15.56
CA ARG A 207 -16.18 7.08 -14.38
C ARG A 207 -15.18 7.59 -13.35
N ILE A 208 -14.06 6.88 -13.13
CA ILE A 208 -12.97 7.32 -12.24
C ILE A 208 -12.33 8.62 -12.76
N ARG A 209 -12.06 8.74 -14.07
CA ARG A 209 -11.54 9.99 -14.66
C ARG A 209 -12.46 11.17 -14.45
N ALA A 210 -13.77 10.98 -14.58
CA ALA A 210 -14.74 12.01 -14.27
C ALA A 210 -14.72 12.36 -12.77
N LEU A 211 -14.81 11.36 -11.89
CA LEU A 211 -14.87 11.55 -10.44
C LEU A 211 -13.67 12.27 -9.86
N ARG A 212 -12.44 11.99 -10.34
CA ARG A 212 -11.22 12.67 -9.86
C ARG A 212 -11.21 14.17 -10.17
N ASN A 213 -12.02 14.61 -11.14
CA ASN A 213 -12.09 15.99 -11.61
C ASN A 213 -13.53 16.52 -11.52
N TYR A 214 -14.05 16.64 -10.28
CA TYR A 214 -15.37 17.18 -9.94
C TYR A 214 -16.56 16.42 -10.55
N GLY A 215 -16.39 15.24 -11.16
CA GLY A 215 -17.44 14.52 -11.89
C GLY A 215 -17.64 15.02 -13.31
N SER A 216 -16.65 15.76 -13.85
CA SER A 216 -16.73 16.38 -15.18
C SER A 216 -16.42 15.36 -16.28
N THR A 217 -17.30 15.24 -17.25
CA THR A 217 -17.10 14.44 -18.46
C THR A 217 -16.69 15.33 -19.64
N GLU A 218 -17.11 16.59 -19.65
CA GLU A 218 -16.74 17.63 -20.58
C GLU A 218 -16.52 18.94 -19.83
N LYS A 219 -15.82 19.89 -20.42
CA LYS A 219 -15.54 21.18 -19.79
C LYS A 219 -16.85 21.86 -19.32
N TYR A 220 -16.97 22.06 -18.00
CA TYR A 220 -18.13 22.62 -17.30
C TYR A 220 -19.41 21.77 -17.34
N VAL A 221 -19.34 20.50 -17.74
CA VAL A 221 -20.44 19.53 -17.66
C VAL A 221 -20.12 18.49 -16.58
N PHE A 222 -20.93 18.44 -15.53
CA PHE A 222 -20.70 17.59 -14.36
C PHE A 222 -21.81 16.54 -14.26
N ASN A 223 -21.48 15.28 -14.60
CA ASN A 223 -22.45 14.18 -14.58
C ASN A 223 -22.47 13.43 -13.24
N TYR A 224 -21.45 13.65 -12.39
CA TYR A 224 -21.30 13.01 -11.09
C TYR A 224 -20.92 14.01 -10.02
N GLN A 225 -21.22 13.69 -8.76
CA GLN A 225 -20.67 14.39 -7.59
C GLN A 225 -19.26 13.87 -7.36
N GLY A 226 -18.27 14.52 -7.96
CA GLY A 226 -16.87 14.11 -7.93
C GLY A 226 -16.04 14.85 -6.90
N TYR A 227 -14.72 14.66 -7.00
CA TYR A 227 -13.71 15.16 -6.10
C TYR A 227 -12.72 16.06 -6.85
N ASN A 228 -12.01 16.90 -6.13
CA ASN A 228 -10.78 17.51 -6.61
C ASN A 228 -9.61 16.62 -6.16
N SER A 229 -9.36 15.55 -6.90
CA SER A 229 -8.33 14.56 -6.59
C SER A 229 -7.53 14.21 -7.84
N ARG A 230 -6.49 15.01 -8.11
CA ARG A 230 -5.62 14.88 -9.28
C ARG A 230 -4.18 14.76 -8.83
N MET A 231 -3.39 13.97 -9.55
CA MET A 231 -1.96 13.96 -9.36
C MET A 231 -1.36 15.19 -10.05
N ASP A 232 -0.46 15.90 -9.36
CA ASP A 232 0.27 17.04 -9.93
C ASP A 232 1.27 16.56 -10.99
N GLU A 233 1.47 17.37 -12.05
CA GLU A 233 2.45 17.09 -13.11
C GLU A 233 3.86 16.89 -12.57
N ILE A 234 4.27 17.66 -11.56
CA ILE A 234 5.58 17.52 -10.91
C ILE A 234 5.73 16.12 -10.29
N GLN A 235 4.71 15.62 -9.60
CA GLN A 235 4.78 14.30 -8.97
C GLN A 235 4.79 13.19 -10.04
N ALA A 236 4.00 13.32 -11.09
CA ALA A 236 3.99 12.39 -12.21
C ALA A 236 5.36 12.33 -12.91
N ALA A 237 5.97 13.47 -13.17
CA ALA A 237 7.31 13.58 -13.77
C ALA A 237 8.39 12.88 -12.92
N ILE A 238 8.36 13.10 -11.59
CA ILE A 238 9.29 12.45 -10.65
C ILE A 238 9.10 10.93 -10.64
N LEU A 239 7.84 10.47 -10.60
CA LEU A 239 7.51 9.05 -10.61
C LEU A 239 7.94 8.36 -11.91
N SER A 240 7.82 9.04 -13.05
CA SER A 240 8.28 8.54 -14.35
C SER A 240 9.79 8.30 -14.41
N ILE A 241 10.61 9.11 -13.73
CA ILE A 241 12.05 8.88 -13.58
C ILE A 241 12.35 7.64 -12.75
N LYS A 242 11.58 7.40 -11.67
CA LYS A 242 11.85 6.33 -10.72
C LYS A 242 11.29 4.97 -11.16
N LEU A 243 10.19 4.97 -11.91
CA LEU A 243 9.48 3.74 -12.32
C LEU A 243 10.37 2.73 -13.06
N PRO A 244 11.25 3.10 -14.00
CA PRO A 244 12.13 2.15 -14.69
C PRO A 244 13.08 1.38 -13.77
N ASN A 245 13.42 1.94 -12.61
CA ASN A 245 14.34 1.33 -11.65
C ASN A 245 13.64 0.52 -10.54
N LEU A 246 12.31 0.53 -10.48
CA LEU A 246 11.55 -0.04 -9.38
C LEU A 246 11.84 -1.53 -9.15
N ASP A 247 11.94 -2.34 -10.20
CA ASP A 247 12.21 -3.78 -10.06
C ASP A 247 13.65 -4.05 -9.57
N ILE A 248 14.62 -3.20 -9.93
CA ILE A 248 15.99 -3.24 -9.42
C ILE A 248 16.01 -2.91 -7.92
N GLU A 249 15.33 -1.85 -7.53
CA GLU A 249 15.20 -1.44 -6.14
C GLU A 249 14.48 -2.49 -5.28
N ASN A 250 13.41 -3.09 -5.80
CA ASN A 250 12.73 -4.19 -5.15
C ASN A 250 13.62 -5.42 -5.02
N SER A 251 14.49 -5.70 -5.99
CA SER A 251 15.49 -6.79 -5.90
C SER A 251 16.50 -6.54 -4.77
N TYR A 252 16.94 -5.28 -4.59
CA TYR A 252 17.81 -4.91 -3.48
C TYR A 252 17.12 -5.12 -2.12
N ARG A 253 15.86 -4.69 -1.99
CA ARG A 253 15.03 -4.93 -0.79
C ARG A 253 14.89 -6.43 -0.49
N ARG A 254 14.65 -7.27 -1.50
CA ARG A 254 14.62 -8.74 -1.36
C ARG A 254 15.94 -9.29 -0.84
N GLY A 255 17.07 -8.77 -1.31
CA GLY A 255 18.39 -9.13 -0.82
C GLY A 255 18.57 -8.86 0.68
N ILE A 256 18.15 -7.68 1.15
CA ILE A 256 18.16 -7.33 2.58
C ILE A 256 17.24 -8.26 3.38
N ALA A 257 15.99 -8.44 2.90
CA ALA A 257 15.01 -9.29 3.58
C ALA A 257 15.51 -10.74 3.69
N LYS A 258 16.14 -11.26 2.63
CA LYS A 258 16.75 -12.61 2.65
C LYS A 258 17.82 -12.73 3.74
N ARG A 259 18.69 -11.73 3.88
CA ARG A 259 19.70 -11.71 4.95
C ARG A 259 19.04 -11.70 6.33
N TYR A 260 18.04 -10.85 6.56
CA TYR A 260 17.31 -10.83 7.83
C TYR A 260 16.66 -12.18 8.15
N LEU A 261 16.00 -12.81 7.17
CA LEU A 261 15.34 -14.10 7.34
C LEU A 261 16.31 -15.26 7.63
N THR A 262 17.55 -15.20 7.10
CA THR A 262 18.52 -16.30 7.23
C THR A 262 19.53 -16.10 8.37
N GLU A 263 19.86 -14.82 8.72
CA GLU A 263 20.91 -14.50 9.66
C GLU A 263 20.38 -14.08 11.05
N ILE A 264 19.11 -13.68 11.18
CA ILE A 264 18.49 -13.44 12.48
C ILE A 264 18.04 -14.79 13.07
N ASN A 265 18.62 -15.15 14.22
CA ASN A 265 18.39 -16.44 14.88
C ASN A 265 18.01 -16.32 16.37
N ASN A 266 17.65 -15.10 16.83
CA ASN A 266 17.22 -14.84 18.19
C ASN A 266 15.82 -15.44 18.47
N PRO A 267 15.66 -16.35 19.42
CA PRO A 267 14.39 -17.04 19.70
C PRO A 267 13.29 -16.11 20.23
N LYS A 268 13.61 -14.91 20.69
CA LYS A 268 12.64 -13.89 21.11
C LYS A 268 12.02 -13.15 19.92
N ILE A 269 12.59 -13.29 18.73
CA ILE A 269 12.17 -12.61 17.51
C ILE A 269 11.37 -13.56 16.64
N ILE A 270 10.14 -13.19 16.30
CA ILE A 270 9.31 -13.94 15.37
C ILE A 270 9.42 -13.25 14.01
N LEU A 271 10.09 -13.92 13.08
CA LEU A 271 10.28 -13.44 11.71
C LEU A 271 9.00 -13.58 10.88
N PRO A 272 8.78 -12.73 9.86
CA PRO A 272 7.67 -12.90 8.91
C PRO A 272 7.85 -14.18 8.08
N SER A 273 6.74 -14.72 7.54
CA SER A 273 6.82 -15.90 6.66
C SER A 273 7.57 -15.58 5.36
N SER A 274 8.35 -16.54 4.87
CA SER A 274 9.21 -16.42 3.70
C SER A 274 8.72 -17.18 2.47
N ASP A 275 7.45 -17.63 2.46
CA ASP A 275 6.91 -18.52 1.43
C ASP A 275 6.93 -17.94 0.02
N SER A 276 7.03 -16.61 -0.10
CA SER A 276 6.99 -15.87 -1.37
C SER A 276 8.07 -14.79 -1.48
N ILE A 277 9.24 -15.03 -0.91
CA ILE A 277 10.31 -14.02 -0.79
C ILE A 277 10.65 -13.34 -2.12
N ASP A 278 10.64 -14.07 -3.24
CA ASP A 278 10.97 -13.55 -4.57
C ASP A 278 9.80 -12.78 -5.22
N ASN A 279 8.57 -12.98 -4.74
CA ASN A 279 7.37 -12.31 -5.22
C ASN A 279 7.05 -11.06 -4.42
N ASP A 280 7.53 -10.98 -3.16
CA ASP A 280 7.30 -9.87 -2.25
C ASP A 280 8.24 -8.70 -2.58
N VAL A 281 7.77 -7.48 -2.35
CA VAL A 281 8.58 -6.26 -2.58
C VAL A 281 9.12 -5.65 -1.30
N TRP A 282 8.79 -6.26 -0.16
CA TRP A 282 9.34 -5.89 1.14
C TRP A 282 9.31 -4.39 1.39
N HIS A 283 8.10 -3.81 1.26
CA HIS A 283 7.91 -2.41 1.63
C HIS A 283 8.39 -2.15 3.05
N LEU A 284 8.06 -3.07 3.94
CA LEU A 284 8.52 -3.11 5.34
C LEU A 284 8.98 -4.52 5.68
N PHE A 285 10.02 -4.62 6.51
CA PHE A 285 10.40 -5.87 7.16
C PHE A 285 9.89 -5.86 8.61
N VAL A 286 8.76 -6.53 8.83
CA VAL A 286 8.03 -6.49 10.10
C VAL A 286 8.20 -7.79 10.85
N ILE A 287 8.82 -7.70 12.03
CA ILE A 287 8.99 -8.79 12.98
C ILE A 287 7.98 -8.65 14.13
N ARG A 288 7.79 -9.71 14.91
CA ARG A 288 7.04 -9.63 16.18
C ARG A 288 7.95 -9.90 17.37
N VAL A 289 7.80 -9.08 18.40
CA VAL A 289 8.58 -9.16 19.65
C VAL A 289 7.63 -8.94 20.83
N LYS A 290 7.55 -9.88 21.77
CA LYS A 290 6.66 -9.74 22.94
C LYS A 290 7.02 -8.54 23.81
N GLU A 291 8.32 -8.30 24.02
CA GLU A 291 8.85 -7.17 24.79
C GLU A 291 9.21 -6.00 23.85
N ARG A 292 8.26 -5.60 23.00
CA ARG A 292 8.44 -4.63 21.91
C ARG A 292 9.18 -3.35 22.36
N GLU A 293 8.73 -2.71 23.42
CA GLU A 293 9.30 -1.43 23.86
C GLU A 293 10.74 -1.60 24.39
N LYS A 294 11.04 -2.71 25.08
CA LYS A 294 12.41 -3.01 25.50
C LYS A 294 13.33 -3.24 24.30
N PHE A 295 12.84 -3.98 23.30
CA PHE A 295 13.59 -4.24 22.08
C PHE A 295 13.87 -2.94 21.30
N ARG A 296 12.89 -2.08 21.15
CA ARG A 296 13.03 -0.79 20.47
C ARG A 296 14.01 0.14 21.20
N LEU A 297 13.92 0.19 22.54
CA LEU A 297 14.85 0.96 23.36
C LEU A 297 16.28 0.46 23.18
N PHE A 298 16.49 -0.85 23.31
CA PHE A 298 17.79 -1.49 23.10
C PHE A 298 18.41 -1.13 21.73
N LEU A 299 17.65 -1.23 20.63
CA LEU A 299 18.14 -0.86 19.32
C LEU A 299 18.42 0.65 19.20
N SER A 300 17.61 1.48 19.82
CA SER A 300 17.79 2.94 19.83
C SER A 300 19.09 3.35 20.55
N GLU A 301 19.43 2.70 21.66
CA GLU A 301 20.65 2.96 22.43
C GLU A 301 21.93 2.68 21.63
N ILE A 302 21.88 1.72 20.71
CA ILE A 302 23.00 1.42 19.79
C ILE A 302 22.90 2.17 18.45
N GLY A 303 21.92 3.07 18.32
CA GLY A 303 21.75 3.96 17.17
C GLY A 303 20.99 3.37 15.99
N VAL A 304 20.26 2.25 16.18
CA VAL A 304 19.40 1.66 15.15
C VAL A 304 17.96 2.15 15.35
N GLY A 305 17.44 2.89 14.38
CA GLY A 305 16.04 3.36 14.34
C GLY A 305 15.08 2.23 13.99
N THR A 306 13.93 2.19 14.66
CA THR A 306 12.82 1.25 14.35
C THR A 306 11.49 2.00 14.32
N ASP A 307 10.50 1.44 13.66
CA ASP A 307 9.14 1.99 13.63
C ASP A 307 8.09 0.91 13.93
N ILE A 308 6.82 1.31 14.09
CA ILE A 308 5.71 0.40 14.36
C ILE A 308 4.60 0.59 13.32
N HIS A 309 4.32 -0.43 12.55
CA HIS A 309 3.25 -0.43 11.56
C HIS A 309 2.22 -1.54 11.88
N TYR A 310 1.16 -1.26 12.73
CA TYR A 310 0.85 0.04 13.33
C TYR A 310 0.66 -0.10 14.84
N PRO A 311 0.79 0.95 15.68
CA PRO A 311 0.80 0.79 17.13
C PRO A 311 -0.59 0.51 17.72
N ILE A 312 -1.66 0.97 17.08
CA ILE A 312 -3.05 0.84 17.55
C ILE A 312 -3.90 0.22 16.44
N ALA A 313 -4.61 -0.85 16.75
CA ALA A 313 -5.51 -1.51 15.82
C ALA A 313 -6.66 -0.58 15.39
N PRO A 314 -7.11 -0.62 14.12
CA PRO A 314 -8.16 0.26 13.62
C PRO A 314 -9.44 0.27 14.46
N HIS A 315 -9.89 -0.89 14.95
CA HIS A 315 -11.10 -1.02 15.78
C HIS A 315 -10.92 -0.48 17.22
N LYS A 316 -9.69 -0.12 17.62
CA LYS A 316 -9.42 0.55 18.92
C LYS A 316 -9.16 2.06 18.74
N GLN A 317 -9.30 2.58 17.52
CA GLN A 317 -9.18 4.02 17.24
C GLN A 317 -10.52 4.73 17.55
N LEU A 318 -10.42 5.94 18.10
CA LEU A 318 -11.60 6.77 18.39
C LEU A 318 -12.40 7.13 17.13
N ALA A 319 -11.78 7.08 15.96
CA ALA A 319 -12.44 7.30 14.67
C ALA A 319 -13.50 6.24 14.35
N TYR A 320 -13.38 5.06 14.94
CA TYR A 320 -14.31 3.93 14.80
C TYR A 320 -14.80 3.46 16.18
N LYS A 321 -15.31 4.41 16.99
CA LYS A 321 -15.82 4.13 18.34
C LYS A 321 -16.94 3.08 18.38
N GLU A 322 -17.67 2.92 17.28
CA GLU A 322 -18.68 1.87 17.09
C GLU A 322 -18.10 0.46 17.05
N TRP A 323 -16.78 0.32 16.87
CA TRP A 323 -16.07 -0.95 16.87
C TRP A 323 -15.42 -1.31 18.21
N VAL A 324 -15.57 -0.47 19.24
CA VAL A 324 -14.88 -0.63 20.53
C VAL A 324 -15.11 -2.01 21.18
N ASP A 325 -16.32 -2.57 21.00
CA ASP A 325 -16.72 -3.89 21.51
C ASP A 325 -16.33 -5.06 20.59
N LEU A 326 -15.75 -4.78 19.41
CA LEU A 326 -15.26 -5.86 18.56
C LEU A 326 -14.08 -6.56 19.23
N TYR A 327 -14.16 -7.89 19.29
CA TYR A 327 -13.08 -8.75 19.76
C TYR A 327 -12.34 -9.32 18.56
N LEU A 328 -11.13 -8.81 18.29
CA LEU A 328 -10.27 -9.18 17.17
C LEU A 328 -8.87 -9.53 17.71
N PRO A 329 -8.75 -10.69 18.39
CA PRO A 329 -7.56 -11.03 19.18
C PRO A 329 -6.27 -11.20 18.36
N ILE A 330 -6.36 -11.66 17.11
CA ILE A 330 -5.21 -11.79 16.24
C ILE A 330 -4.70 -10.41 15.84
N THR A 331 -5.62 -9.53 15.42
CA THR A 331 -5.31 -8.13 15.10
C THR A 331 -4.68 -7.42 16.30
N GLU A 332 -5.29 -7.52 17.48
CA GLU A 332 -4.78 -6.88 18.70
C GLU A 332 -3.38 -7.36 19.05
N LYS A 333 -3.14 -8.68 18.96
CA LYS A 333 -1.82 -9.27 19.19
C LYS A 333 -0.77 -8.77 18.21
N ILE A 334 -1.10 -8.69 16.91
CA ILE A 334 -0.22 -8.14 15.88
C ILE A 334 0.19 -6.71 16.25
N HIS A 335 -0.79 -5.84 16.54
CA HIS A 335 -0.51 -4.43 16.87
C HIS A 335 0.26 -4.23 18.17
N GLN A 336 0.21 -5.19 19.10
CA GLN A 336 1.01 -5.18 20.33
C GLN A 336 2.46 -5.59 20.09
N GLU A 337 2.73 -6.51 19.15
CA GLU A 337 4.03 -7.17 19.02
C GLU A 337 4.88 -6.67 17.84
N VAL A 338 4.28 -6.05 16.80
CA VAL A 338 5.01 -5.70 15.56
C VAL A 338 6.04 -4.60 15.76
N VAL A 339 7.21 -4.80 15.13
CA VAL A 339 8.30 -3.82 14.97
C VAL A 339 8.82 -3.90 13.55
N SER A 340 9.00 -2.76 12.90
CA SER A 340 9.63 -2.67 11.59
C SER A 340 11.11 -2.38 11.72
N LEU A 341 11.95 -3.24 11.16
CA LEU A 341 13.40 -3.03 11.04
C LEU A 341 13.71 -2.15 9.83
N PRO A 342 14.84 -1.42 9.84
CA PRO A 342 15.26 -0.64 8.68
C PRO A 342 15.38 -1.52 7.44
N LEU A 343 14.68 -1.13 6.37
CA LEU A 343 14.80 -1.76 5.06
C LEU A 343 14.53 -0.72 3.98
N ASN A 344 15.58 -0.28 3.29
CA ASN A 344 15.51 0.70 2.21
C ASN A 344 16.74 0.61 1.31
N ASN A 345 16.69 1.23 0.14
CA ASN A 345 17.72 1.13 -0.89
C ASN A 345 19.02 1.90 -0.58
N ALA A 346 19.04 2.68 0.51
CA ALA A 346 20.23 3.40 0.95
C ALA A 346 21.04 2.65 2.02
N LEU A 347 20.52 1.54 2.57
CA LEU A 347 21.24 0.73 3.57
C LEU A 347 22.45 0.03 2.95
N LYS A 348 23.59 0.15 3.60
CA LYS A 348 24.84 -0.52 3.19
C LYS A 348 24.98 -1.90 3.81
N ALA A 349 25.82 -2.75 3.21
CA ALA A 349 26.03 -4.13 3.68
C ALA A 349 26.53 -4.20 5.14
N GLU A 350 27.39 -3.27 5.54
CA GLU A 350 27.88 -3.16 6.92
C GLU A 350 26.78 -2.75 7.92
N GLU A 351 25.86 -1.86 7.50
CA GLU A 351 24.72 -1.46 8.33
C GLU A 351 23.73 -2.61 8.54
N ILE A 352 23.48 -3.40 7.48
CA ILE A 352 22.64 -4.60 7.55
C ILE A 352 23.26 -5.63 8.51
N SER A 353 24.58 -5.87 8.40
CA SER A 353 25.30 -6.79 9.31
C SER A 353 25.25 -6.30 10.76
N TYR A 354 25.38 -5.00 10.99
CA TYR A 354 25.27 -4.38 12.31
C TYR A 354 23.88 -4.59 12.91
N ILE A 355 22.82 -4.34 12.15
CA ILE A 355 21.43 -4.57 12.60
C ILE A 355 21.25 -6.04 13.00
N ILE A 356 21.65 -7.00 12.14
CA ILE A 356 21.52 -8.43 12.42
C ILE A 356 22.27 -8.84 13.69
N GLN A 357 23.51 -8.39 13.82
CA GLN A 357 24.32 -8.68 15.00
C GLN A 357 23.60 -8.28 16.29
N TYR A 358 23.07 -7.07 16.37
CA TYR A 358 22.44 -6.59 17.60
C TYR A 358 21.03 -7.13 17.81
N VAL A 359 20.27 -7.38 16.75
CA VAL A 359 18.98 -8.10 16.87
C VAL A 359 19.21 -9.50 17.49
N ASN A 360 20.32 -10.16 17.17
CA ASN A 360 20.67 -11.46 17.74
C ASN A 360 21.17 -11.39 19.19
N GLN A 361 21.59 -10.22 19.68
CA GLN A 361 22.06 -10.01 21.05
C GLN A 361 20.96 -9.61 22.04
N PHE A 362 19.79 -9.19 21.58
CA PHE A 362 18.65 -8.84 22.44
C PHE A 362 18.16 -10.07 23.22
#